data_d2604de1c594066e61ccd54771e775f1
#
_entry.id   d2604de1c594066e61ccd54771e775f1
#
_cell.length_a   1.000
_cell.length_b   1.000
_cell.length_c   1.000
_cell.angle_alpha   90.00
_cell.angle_beta   90.00
_cell.angle_gamma   90.00
#
_symmetry.space_group_name_H-M   'P 1'
#
loop_
_entity.id
_entity.type
_entity.pdbx_description
1 polymer ?
#
loop_
_entity_poly.entity_id
_entity_poly.type
_entity_poly.pdbx_seq_one_letter_code
_entity_poly.pdbx_strand_id
1 'polypeptide(L)'
;MQDIVHDYLLEQTQKYEADHSTAVLMEVETGKIRAISNFGRTDDGKYYEKLNYSIGEATEPGSTFKLMTMIAALEDQVIDTLQMIDTENGELDFYGFKVRDSRKGGYGKINAMDIFRLSSNTGMVKIITDAYEGKSEKFVNRLYNMGVNNPIDLGIKGEPNPKIPHPSENDWNGLSLPWMSYGYGILLTPLQILSFYNGIANNGEMVKPTFLESTSKLGSTNFYEFKKEIINPSICSKKTLSIVQKMLLDVIHHKNGTAKNIKSEHIKIAGKTGTAQIGYGTDEINYISSFVGYFPADQPKYSCIVVVNSPNKDIGYYGSDVAAPVFKRIAEKISSRFPTIEKHNYEQIIEKIKISQKQNKSNPKNKLDS
;
A
#
# COMPACT_ATOMS: atom_id res chain seq x y z
N MET A 1 3.35 16.24 -10.36
CA MET A 1 3.08 15.20 -9.36
C MET A 1 4.15 15.20 -8.26
N GLN A 2 5.43 15.26 -8.64
CA GLN A 2 6.54 15.27 -7.70
C GLN A 2 6.37 16.36 -6.62
N ASP A 3 6.15 17.62 -6.99
CA ASP A 3 5.98 18.74 -6.05
C ASP A 3 4.81 18.54 -5.10
N ILE A 4 3.70 17.95 -5.57
CA ILE A 4 2.51 17.66 -4.74
C ILE A 4 2.87 16.66 -3.64
N VAL A 5 3.57 15.58 -3.99
CA VAL A 5 3.99 14.56 -3.02
C VAL A 5 5.01 15.12 -2.05
N HIS A 6 5.98 15.87 -2.57
CA HIS A 6 7.05 16.51 -1.80
C HIS A 6 6.48 17.47 -0.75
N ASP A 7 5.66 18.44 -1.15
CA ASP A 7 5.14 19.46 -0.26
C ASP A 7 4.29 18.89 0.86
N TYR A 8 3.39 17.94 0.53
CA TYR A 8 2.50 17.34 1.53
C TYR A 8 3.24 16.41 2.50
N LEU A 9 4.28 15.71 2.02
CA LEU A 9 5.12 14.90 2.88
C LEU A 9 5.95 15.77 3.82
N LEU A 10 6.61 16.83 3.30
CA LEU A 10 7.43 17.73 4.08
C LEU A 10 6.65 18.38 5.21
N GLU A 11 5.48 18.96 4.89
CA GLU A 11 4.59 19.57 5.87
C GLU A 11 4.24 18.63 7.02
N GLN A 12 3.91 17.37 6.69
CA GLN A 12 3.55 16.38 7.67
C GLN A 12 4.75 15.90 8.50
N THR A 13 5.91 15.74 7.85
CA THR A 13 7.15 15.33 8.51
C THR A 13 7.59 16.37 9.54
N GLN A 14 7.49 17.66 9.18
CA GLN A 14 7.76 18.78 10.08
C GLN A 14 6.75 18.86 11.23
N LYS A 15 5.46 18.71 10.91
CA LYS A 15 4.36 18.76 11.90
C LYS A 15 4.53 17.72 13.01
N TYR A 16 4.98 16.53 12.67
CA TYR A 16 5.17 15.45 13.63
C TYR A 16 6.61 15.30 14.12
N GLU A 17 7.48 16.24 13.76
CA GLU A 17 8.90 16.25 14.16
C GLU A 17 9.57 14.88 13.95
N ALA A 18 9.21 14.20 12.87
CA ALA A 18 9.64 12.83 12.61
C ALA A 18 11.14 12.75 12.30
N ASP A 19 11.77 11.60 12.56
CA ASP A 19 13.18 11.38 12.20
C ASP A 19 13.36 11.37 10.69
N HIS A 20 12.51 10.66 9.99
CA HIS A 20 12.50 10.65 8.53
C HIS A 20 11.15 10.18 7.96
N SER A 21 10.98 10.39 6.68
CA SER A 21 9.76 10.01 5.98
C SER A 21 10.01 9.71 4.52
N THR A 22 9.09 8.95 3.92
CA THR A 22 9.07 8.69 2.49
C THR A 22 7.66 8.59 1.96
N ALA A 23 7.46 9.01 0.71
CA ALA A 23 6.24 8.78 -0.04
C ALA A 23 6.56 8.43 -1.49
N VAL A 24 5.84 7.45 -2.03
CA VAL A 24 5.97 7.00 -3.42
C VAL A 24 4.60 6.98 -4.07
N LEU A 25 4.49 7.58 -5.25
CA LEU A 25 3.33 7.51 -6.14
C LEU A 25 3.69 6.70 -7.38
N MET A 26 2.96 5.63 -7.64
CA MET A 26 3.20 4.70 -8.74
C MET A 26 1.95 4.55 -9.61
N GLU A 27 2.12 4.46 -10.91
CA GLU A 27 1.04 4.19 -11.86
C GLU A 27 0.69 2.70 -11.83
N VAL A 28 -0.59 2.38 -11.69
CA VAL A 28 -1.05 1.02 -11.44
C VAL A 28 -0.72 0.08 -12.59
N GLU A 29 -1.07 0.45 -13.81
CA GLU A 29 -0.96 -0.42 -15.00
C GLU A 29 0.49 -0.68 -15.42
N THR A 30 1.36 0.32 -15.27
CA THR A 30 2.70 0.30 -15.89
C THR A 30 3.84 0.12 -14.89
N GLY A 31 3.59 0.36 -13.60
CA GLY A 31 4.64 0.38 -12.58
C GLY A 31 5.52 1.64 -12.60
N LYS A 32 5.23 2.64 -13.46
CA LYS A 32 6.01 3.87 -13.55
C LYS A 32 5.91 4.67 -12.25
N ILE A 33 7.06 4.98 -11.65
CA ILE A 33 7.13 5.87 -10.49
C ILE A 33 6.89 7.29 -10.98
N ARG A 34 5.81 7.90 -10.51
CA ARG A 34 5.39 9.26 -10.90
C ARG A 34 5.87 10.32 -9.92
N ALA A 35 6.12 9.94 -8.68
CA ALA A 35 6.77 10.76 -7.67
C ALA A 35 7.40 9.87 -6.59
N ILE A 36 8.52 10.35 -6.05
CA ILE A 36 9.20 9.75 -4.91
C ILE A 36 9.83 10.89 -4.11
N SER A 37 9.55 10.95 -2.82
CA SER A 37 10.09 11.97 -1.95
C SER A 37 10.52 11.37 -0.62
N ASN A 38 11.63 11.87 -0.10
CA ASN A 38 12.26 11.36 1.10
C ASN A 38 12.78 12.53 1.94
N PHE A 39 12.56 12.50 3.24
CA PHE A 39 13.10 13.51 4.15
C PHE A 39 13.77 12.85 5.34
N GLY A 40 14.97 13.28 5.67
CA GLY A 40 15.66 12.94 6.90
C GLY A 40 15.92 14.19 7.73
N ARG A 41 15.67 14.11 9.03
CA ARG A 41 15.94 15.18 10.00
C ARG A 41 17.45 15.33 10.21
N THR A 42 17.89 16.55 10.33
CA THR A 42 19.24 16.92 10.73
C THR A 42 19.30 17.24 12.21
N ASP A 43 20.50 17.31 12.77
CA ASP A 43 20.70 17.61 14.20
C ASP A 43 20.17 19.01 14.57
N ASP A 44 20.15 19.96 13.61
CA ASP A 44 19.56 21.28 13.77
C ASP A 44 18.04 21.34 13.49
N GLY A 45 17.40 20.16 13.33
CA GLY A 45 15.94 20.02 13.18
C GLY A 45 15.40 20.34 11.80
N LYS A 46 16.25 20.56 10.79
CA LYS A 46 15.84 20.74 9.40
C LYS A 46 15.66 19.41 8.68
N TYR A 47 14.96 19.45 7.54
CA TYR A 47 14.66 18.27 6.73
C TYR A 47 15.25 18.42 5.34
N TYR A 48 15.98 17.40 4.91
CA TYR A 48 16.57 17.30 3.58
C TYR A 48 16.45 15.88 3.03
N GLU A 49 16.51 15.73 1.71
CA GLU A 49 16.68 14.44 1.07
C GLU A 49 18.10 13.92 1.32
N LYS A 50 18.22 12.85 2.11
CA LYS A 50 19.50 12.23 2.49
C LYS A 50 19.64 10.82 1.90
N LEU A 51 18.64 9.99 2.10
CA LEU A 51 18.58 8.59 1.67
C LEU A 51 17.24 8.36 0.99
N ASN A 52 17.22 7.50 0.00
CA ASN A 52 15.97 7.01 -0.53
C ASN A 52 15.43 5.90 0.39
N TYR A 53 14.72 6.29 1.44
CA TYR A 53 14.17 5.37 2.44
C TYR A 53 13.17 4.39 1.84
N SER A 54 12.48 4.76 0.75
CA SER A 54 11.53 3.85 0.11
C SER A 54 12.16 2.62 -0.52
N ILE A 55 13.44 2.70 -0.89
CA ILE A 55 14.18 1.62 -1.55
C ILE A 55 15.21 1.02 -0.59
N GLY A 56 15.93 1.86 0.15
CA GLY A 56 17.13 1.46 0.90
C GLY A 56 16.86 1.06 2.36
N GLU A 57 15.66 1.25 2.88
CA GLU A 57 15.35 0.92 4.27
C GLU A 57 14.27 -0.17 4.36
N ALA A 58 14.66 -1.35 4.86
CA ALA A 58 13.72 -2.42 5.15
C ALA A 58 13.37 -2.42 6.64
N THR A 59 12.09 -2.35 6.94
CA THR A 59 11.55 -2.32 8.30
C THR A 59 10.41 -3.32 8.46
N GLU A 60 9.99 -3.54 9.68
CA GLU A 60 8.79 -4.32 9.95
C GLU A 60 7.54 -3.58 9.41
N PRO A 61 6.80 -4.18 8.46
CA PRO A 61 5.67 -3.52 7.81
C PRO A 61 4.45 -3.35 8.73
N GLY A 62 4.43 -4.05 9.86
CA GLY A 62 3.30 -4.05 10.77
C GLY A 62 1.98 -4.38 10.06
N SER A 63 0.92 -3.68 10.42
CA SER A 63 -0.43 -3.97 9.94
C SER A 63 -0.65 -3.85 8.42
N THR A 64 0.28 -3.29 7.65
CA THR A 64 0.18 -3.32 6.19
C THR A 64 0.40 -4.73 5.64
N PHE A 65 1.14 -5.59 6.35
CA PHE A 65 1.35 -6.99 5.99
C PHE A 65 0.10 -7.87 6.14
N LYS A 66 -0.88 -7.46 6.94
CA LYS A 66 -2.13 -8.21 7.13
C LYS A 66 -2.89 -8.48 5.82
N LEU A 67 -2.67 -7.68 4.78
CA LEU A 67 -3.21 -7.95 3.45
C LEU A 67 -2.66 -9.28 2.89
N MET A 68 -1.36 -9.47 2.95
CA MET A 68 -0.68 -10.69 2.48
C MET A 68 -1.11 -11.90 3.30
N THR A 69 -1.18 -11.73 4.61
CA THR A 69 -1.67 -12.75 5.55
C THR A 69 -3.11 -13.17 5.25
N MET A 70 -4.00 -12.20 5.02
CA MET A 70 -5.41 -12.48 4.72
C MET A 70 -5.58 -13.17 3.35
N ILE A 71 -4.79 -12.76 2.35
CA ILE A 71 -4.78 -13.44 1.04
C ILE A 71 -4.35 -14.89 1.21
N ALA A 72 -3.28 -15.16 1.97
CA ALA A 72 -2.82 -16.52 2.23
C ALA A 72 -3.92 -17.37 2.88
N ALA A 73 -4.59 -16.86 3.89
CA ALA A 73 -5.66 -17.56 4.58
C ALA A 73 -6.89 -17.83 3.68
N LEU A 74 -7.27 -16.88 2.83
CA LEU A 74 -8.38 -17.00 1.90
C LEU A 74 -8.08 -17.98 0.76
N GLU A 75 -6.87 -17.92 0.18
CA GLU A 75 -6.43 -18.84 -0.89
C GLU A 75 -6.32 -20.28 -0.40
N ASP A 76 -5.87 -20.48 0.84
CA ASP A 76 -5.81 -21.80 1.46
C ASP A 76 -7.16 -22.26 2.02
N GLN A 77 -8.20 -21.42 1.91
CA GLN A 77 -9.57 -21.69 2.38
C GLN A 77 -9.64 -22.05 3.87
N VAL A 78 -8.72 -21.50 4.68
CA VAL A 78 -8.68 -21.74 6.12
C VAL A 78 -9.53 -20.73 6.91
N ILE A 79 -10.07 -19.72 6.24
CA ILE A 79 -10.99 -18.73 6.78
C ILE A 79 -12.10 -18.38 5.79
N ASP A 80 -13.31 -18.24 6.28
CA ASP A 80 -14.43 -17.58 5.58
C ASP A 80 -14.57 -16.14 6.07
N THR A 81 -14.98 -15.26 5.18
CA THR A 81 -15.13 -13.82 5.49
C THR A 81 -16.11 -13.52 6.61
N LEU A 82 -17.10 -14.37 6.82
CA LEU A 82 -18.13 -14.24 7.86
C LEU A 82 -17.84 -15.08 9.09
N GLN A 83 -16.79 -15.92 9.06
CA GLN A 83 -16.41 -16.73 10.21
C GLN A 83 -16.08 -15.85 11.41
N MET A 84 -16.73 -16.13 12.53
CA MET A 84 -16.56 -15.41 13.79
C MET A 84 -15.33 -15.93 14.53
N ILE A 85 -14.44 -15.00 14.88
CA ILE A 85 -13.24 -15.24 15.67
C ILE A 85 -13.37 -14.46 16.97
N ASP A 86 -13.08 -15.10 18.08
CA ASP A 86 -13.07 -14.46 19.38
C ASP A 86 -11.70 -13.80 19.61
N THR A 87 -11.65 -12.49 19.63
CA THR A 87 -10.42 -11.71 19.92
C THR A 87 -10.16 -11.60 21.42
N GLU A 88 -10.94 -12.28 22.24
CA GLU A 88 -10.90 -12.27 23.70
C GLU A 88 -10.98 -10.83 24.26
N ASN A 89 -10.10 -10.50 25.21
CA ASN A 89 -9.95 -9.16 25.76
C ASN A 89 -8.97 -8.29 24.98
N GLY A 90 -8.57 -8.69 23.75
CA GLY A 90 -7.61 -7.99 22.90
C GLY A 90 -6.14 -8.19 23.31
N GLU A 91 -5.85 -9.24 24.06
CA GLU A 91 -4.49 -9.64 24.46
C GLU A 91 -4.34 -11.15 24.34
N LEU A 92 -3.27 -11.59 23.69
CA LEU A 92 -2.82 -12.99 23.63
C LEU A 92 -1.41 -13.09 24.16
N ASP A 93 -1.10 -14.16 24.90
CA ASP A 93 0.22 -14.42 25.43
C ASP A 93 0.88 -15.59 24.69
N PHE A 94 2.12 -15.37 24.25
CA PHE A 94 2.97 -16.40 23.66
C PHE A 94 4.31 -16.41 24.39
N TYR A 95 4.53 -17.37 25.24
CA TYR A 95 5.79 -17.53 26.00
C TYR A 95 6.18 -16.29 26.82
N GLY A 96 5.19 -15.57 27.39
CA GLY A 96 5.39 -14.34 28.14
C GLY A 96 5.45 -13.06 27.28
N PHE A 97 5.40 -13.20 25.94
CA PHE A 97 5.30 -12.06 25.03
C PHE A 97 3.85 -11.82 24.65
N LYS A 98 3.42 -10.58 24.71
CA LYS A 98 2.01 -10.21 24.53
C LYS A 98 1.74 -9.58 23.18
N VAL A 99 0.82 -10.16 22.42
CA VAL A 99 0.19 -9.53 21.26
C VAL A 99 -1.03 -8.77 21.74
N ARG A 100 -1.13 -7.48 21.37
CA ARG A 100 -2.24 -6.63 21.80
C ARG A 100 -2.91 -5.94 20.62
N ASP A 101 -4.23 -5.83 20.72
CA ASP A 101 -5.00 -4.94 19.91
C ASP A 101 -4.80 -3.48 20.33
N SER A 102 -4.95 -2.54 19.43
CA SER A 102 -4.90 -1.10 19.73
C SER A 102 -6.06 -0.66 20.64
N ARG A 103 -7.19 -1.38 20.58
CA ARG A 103 -8.35 -1.15 21.44
C ARG A 103 -8.18 -1.91 22.76
N LYS A 104 -8.08 -1.17 23.86
CA LYS A 104 -8.09 -1.75 25.21
C LYS A 104 -9.39 -2.52 25.44
N GLY A 105 -9.29 -3.77 25.90
CA GLY A 105 -10.43 -4.67 26.09
C GLY A 105 -10.88 -5.41 24.83
N GLY A 106 -10.15 -5.26 23.72
CA GLY A 106 -10.36 -6.02 22.48
C GLY A 106 -11.66 -5.69 21.74
N TYR A 107 -12.02 -6.58 20.84
CA TYR A 107 -13.21 -6.44 19.99
C TYR A 107 -14.26 -7.52 20.26
N GLY A 108 -13.96 -8.51 21.15
CA GLY A 108 -14.81 -9.68 21.37
C GLY A 108 -14.90 -10.57 20.12
N LYS A 109 -16.08 -11.14 19.86
CA LYS A 109 -16.31 -11.98 18.67
C LYS A 109 -16.62 -11.11 17.47
N ILE A 110 -15.73 -11.12 16.48
CA ILE A 110 -15.86 -10.40 15.21
C ILE A 110 -15.51 -11.30 14.03
N ASN A 111 -16.04 -11.01 12.85
CA ASN A 111 -15.76 -11.79 11.66
C ASN A 111 -14.43 -11.36 10.98
N ALA A 112 -13.96 -12.17 10.01
CA ALA A 112 -12.69 -11.90 9.32
C ALA A 112 -12.65 -10.55 8.58
N MET A 113 -13.79 -10.07 8.05
CA MET A 113 -13.88 -8.73 7.46
C MET A 113 -13.62 -7.64 8.50
N ASP A 114 -14.20 -7.79 9.70
CA ASP A 114 -14.02 -6.87 10.81
C ASP A 114 -12.59 -6.93 11.37
N ILE A 115 -12.00 -8.11 11.48
CA ILE A 115 -10.59 -8.27 11.90
C ILE A 115 -9.68 -7.44 11.01
N PHE A 116 -9.84 -7.53 9.69
CA PHE A 116 -9.03 -6.76 8.75
C PHE A 116 -9.31 -5.24 8.83
N ARG A 117 -10.58 -4.86 8.82
CA ARG A 117 -11.05 -3.47 8.83
C ARG A 117 -10.66 -2.72 10.10
N LEU A 118 -10.80 -3.38 11.27
CA LEU A 118 -10.41 -2.86 12.58
C LEU A 118 -8.90 -3.03 12.86
N SER A 119 -8.22 -3.73 11.98
CA SER A 119 -6.79 -4.04 12.13
C SER A 119 -6.47 -4.80 13.42
N SER A 120 -7.35 -5.73 13.86
CA SER A 120 -7.11 -6.54 15.05
C SER A 120 -5.85 -7.40 14.87
N ASN A 121 -4.93 -7.28 15.81
CA ASN A 121 -3.74 -8.13 15.88
C ASN A 121 -4.10 -9.52 16.40
N THR A 122 -4.86 -9.57 17.49
CA THR A 122 -5.26 -10.81 18.14
C THR A 122 -6.13 -11.66 17.22
N GLY A 123 -7.06 -11.05 16.49
CA GLY A 123 -7.87 -11.74 15.49
C GLY A 123 -7.03 -12.32 14.35
N MET A 124 -6.06 -11.58 13.84
CA MET A 124 -5.19 -12.05 12.77
C MET A 124 -4.29 -13.21 13.25
N VAL A 125 -3.69 -13.07 14.44
CA VAL A 125 -2.90 -14.13 15.05
C VAL A 125 -3.73 -15.41 15.22
N LYS A 126 -4.94 -15.33 15.76
CA LYS A 126 -5.81 -16.51 15.93
C LYS A 126 -6.13 -17.20 14.62
N ILE A 127 -6.51 -16.45 13.57
CA ILE A 127 -6.75 -17.03 12.25
C ILE A 127 -5.55 -17.86 11.80
N ILE A 128 -4.34 -17.32 11.94
CA ILE A 128 -3.15 -17.96 11.39
C ILE A 128 -2.64 -19.08 12.29
N THR A 129 -2.62 -18.89 13.60
CA THR A 129 -2.15 -19.94 14.50
C THR A 129 -3.08 -21.13 14.51
N ASP A 130 -4.40 -20.93 14.57
CA ASP A 130 -5.39 -22.02 14.56
C ASP A 130 -5.32 -22.82 13.23
N ALA A 131 -5.06 -22.15 12.10
CA ALA A 131 -5.04 -22.80 10.80
C ALA A 131 -3.71 -23.48 10.44
N TYR A 132 -2.59 -22.91 10.91
CA TYR A 132 -1.26 -23.33 10.46
C TYR A 132 -0.35 -23.85 11.57
N GLU A 133 -0.84 -24.05 12.79
CA GLU A 133 -0.09 -24.73 13.85
C GLU A 133 0.36 -26.11 13.35
N GLY A 134 1.65 -26.42 13.51
CA GLY A 134 2.27 -27.63 12.96
C GLY A 134 2.38 -27.68 11.42
N LYS A 135 1.96 -26.61 10.71
CA LYS A 135 1.97 -26.48 9.24
C LYS A 135 2.48 -25.11 8.79
N SER A 136 3.31 -24.46 9.60
CA SER A 136 3.81 -23.09 9.34
C SER A 136 4.47 -22.94 7.98
N GLU A 137 5.13 -23.98 7.50
CA GLU A 137 5.73 -24.02 6.15
C GLU A 137 4.70 -23.75 5.06
N LYS A 138 3.48 -24.30 5.18
CA LYS A 138 2.42 -24.04 4.20
C LYS A 138 2.07 -22.55 4.11
N PHE A 139 2.00 -21.86 5.25
CA PHE A 139 1.73 -20.43 5.29
C PHE A 139 2.86 -19.64 4.62
N VAL A 140 4.11 -19.91 4.99
CA VAL A 140 5.27 -19.17 4.45
C VAL A 140 5.44 -19.44 2.96
N ASN A 141 5.29 -20.70 2.53
CA ASN A 141 5.30 -21.04 1.10
C ASN A 141 4.19 -20.34 0.31
N ARG A 142 3.01 -20.12 0.91
CA ARG A 142 1.97 -19.30 0.29
C ARG A 142 2.40 -17.86 0.11
N LEU A 143 3.07 -17.25 1.11
CA LEU A 143 3.65 -15.92 0.97
C LEU A 143 4.71 -15.87 -0.14
N TYR A 144 5.59 -16.87 -0.21
CA TYR A 144 6.61 -16.96 -1.25
C TYR A 144 6.00 -17.07 -2.67
N ASN A 145 4.95 -17.87 -2.82
CA ASN A 145 4.23 -17.99 -4.10
C ASN A 145 3.59 -16.69 -4.56
N MET A 146 3.28 -15.78 -3.64
CA MET A 146 2.82 -14.43 -3.98
C MET A 146 3.98 -13.50 -4.41
N GLY A 147 5.23 -13.93 -4.26
CA GLY A 147 6.42 -13.16 -4.61
C GLY A 147 6.87 -12.15 -3.55
N VAL A 148 6.37 -12.26 -2.31
CA VAL A 148 6.66 -11.26 -1.25
C VAL A 148 8.12 -11.35 -0.77
N ASN A 149 8.76 -12.51 -0.92
CA ASN A 149 10.15 -12.77 -0.52
C ASN A 149 11.18 -12.45 -1.61
N ASN A 150 10.74 -12.03 -2.79
CA ASN A 150 11.65 -11.72 -3.89
C ASN A 150 12.03 -10.24 -3.88
N PRO A 151 13.32 -9.89 -4.13
CA PRO A 151 13.69 -8.50 -4.38
C PRO A 151 12.98 -8.02 -5.66
N ILE A 152 12.76 -6.72 -5.76
CA ILE A 152 12.16 -6.13 -6.98
C ILE A 152 13.19 -6.12 -8.12
N ASP A 153 14.48 -6.11 -7.76
CA ASP A 153 15.62 -6.03 -8.71
C ASP A 153 15.53 -4.76 -9.58
N LEU A 154 15.49 -3.62 -8.90
CA LEU A 154 15.37 -2.30 -9.54
C LEU A 154 16.59 -1.91 -10.38
N GLY A 155 17.71 -2.62 -10.26
CA GLY A 155 18.98 -2.21 -10.81
C GLY A 155 19.61 -0.99 -10.11
N ILE A 156 19.06 -0.60 -8.95
CA ILE A 156 19.55 0.49 -8.11
C ILE A 156 20.32 -0.12 -6.92
N LYS A 157 21.52 0.37 -6.66
CA LYS A 157 22.31 -0.09 -5.52
C LYS A 157 21.63 0.29 -4.21
N GLY A 158 21.64 -0.64 -3.24
CA GLY A 158 21.13 -0.40 -1.88
C GLY A 158 19.73 -0.95 -1.63
N GLU A 159 19.09 -1.60 -2.60
CA GLU A 159 17.86 -2.36 -2.35
C GLU A 159 18.21 -3.61 -1.50
N PRO A 160 17.68 -3.73 -0.26
CA PRO A 160 17.85 -4.93 0.55
C PRO A 160 16.92 -6.04 0.07
N ASN A 161 17.35 -7.29 0.25
CA ASN A 161 16.46 -8.42 0.07
C ASN A 161 15.36 -8.41 1.12
N PRO A 162 14.11 -8.76 0.77
CA PRO A 162 13.07 -9.03 1.74
C PRO A 162 13.54 -10.09 2.75
N LYS A 163 13.21 -9.89 4.02
CA LYS A 163 13.43 -10.93 5.04
C LYS A 163 12.08 -11.46 5.50
N ILE A 164 11.74 -12.68 5.09
CA ILE A 164 10.55 -13.42 5.54
C ILE A 164 11.07 -14.79 5.98
N PRO A 165 11.26 -15.01 7.29
CA PRO A 165 11.85 -16.26 7.81
C PRO A 165 11.03 -17.48 7.40
N HIS A 166 11.73 -18.57 7.06
CA HIS A 166 11.11 -19.84 6.72
C HIS A 166 11.26 -20.83 7.89
N PRO A 167 10.29 -21.75 8.13
CA PRO A 167 10.38 -22.74 9.21
C PRO A 167 11.60 -23.67 9.16
N SER A 168 12.27 -23.79 8.00
CA SER A 168 13.52 -24.51 7.86
C SER A 168 14.77 -23.74 8.32
N GLU A 169 14.63 -22.46 8.65
CA GLU A 169 15.74 -21.61 9.08
C GLU A 169 15.98 -21.73 10.59
N ASN A 170 17.24 -21.54 11.01
CA ASN A 170 17.65 -21.75 12.41
C ASN A 170 17.05 -20.71 13.38
N ASP A 171 16.64 -19.55 12.90
CA ASP A 171 16.04 -18.47 13.70
C ASP A 171 14.52 -18.62 13.85
N TRP A 172 13.89 -19.58 13.17
CA TRP A 172 12.49 -19.89 13.34
C TRP A 172 12.20 -20.46 14.75
N ASN A 173 11.23 -19.88 15.42
CA ASN A 173 10.85 -20.28 16.78
C ASN A 173 9.32 -20.14 17.00
N GLY A 174 8.86 -20.42 18.22
CA GLY A 174 7.43 -20.37 18.54
C GLY A 174 6.74 -19.01 18.39
N LEU A 175 7.51 -17.92 18.32
CA LEU A 175 6.97 -16.57 18.10
C LEU A 175 6.89 -16.22 16.61
N SER A 176 7.61 -16.92 15.75
CA SER A 176 7.74 -16.54 14.32
C SER A 176 6.40 -16.50 13.59
N LEU A 177 5.58 -17.54 13.69
CA LEU A 177 4.28 -17.60 13.05
C LEU A 177 3.29 -16.55 13.59
N PRO A 178 3.08 -16.44 14.93
CA PRO A 178 2.21 -15.41 15.49
C PRO A 178 2.63 -13.98 15.10
N TRP A 179 3.92 -13.65 15.21
CA TRP A 179 4.44 -12.31 14.89
C TRP A 179 4.32 -11.98 13.40
N MET A 180 4.69 -12.92 12.53
CA MET A 180 4.59 -12.76 11.09
C MET A 180 3.15 -12.47 10.64
N SER A 181 2.15 -13.06 11.30
CA SER A 181 0.74 -12.91 10.94
C SER A 181 0.25 -11.47 10.91
N TYR A 182 0.85 -10.58 11.69
CA TYR A 182 0.49 -9.16 11.72
C TYR A 182 1.64 -8.21 11.37
N GLY A 183 2.73 -8.76 10.80
CA GLY A 183 3.80 -8.01 10.14
C GLY A 183 5.01 -7.68 11.01
N TYR A 184 5.32 -8.53 12.00
CA TYR A 184 6.54 -8.46 12.81
C TYR A 184 7.45 -9.66 12.54
N GLY A 185 8.73 -9.52 12.85
CA GLY A 185 9.74 -10.54 12.57
C GLY A 185 10.07 -10.69 11.07
N ILE A 186 9.62 -9.77 10.23
CA ILE A 186 9.88 -9.69 8.79
C ILE A 186 10.37 -8.31 8.43
N LEU A 187 11.12 -8.18 7.33
CA LEU A 187 11.61 -6.88 6.86
C LEU A 187 11.27 -6.68 5.38
N LEU A 188 10.61 -5.56 5.08
CA LEU A 188 10.25 -5.13 3.72
C LEU A 188 10.54 -3.63 3.56
N THR A 189 10.95 -3.24 2.36
CA THR A 189 11.02 -1.81 2.03
C THR A 189 9.63 -1.24 1.73
N PRO A 190 9.40 0.07 1.90
CA PRO A 190 8.15 0.70 1.49
C PRO A 190 7.79 0.44 0.03
N LEU A 191 8.76 0.39 -0.87
CA LEU A 191 8.49 0.12 -2.30
C LEU A 191 8.09 -1.34 -2.55
N GLN A 192 8.64 -2.32 -1.81
CA GLN A 192 8.20 -3.72 -1.87
C GLN A 192 6.74 -3.86 -1.41
N ILE A 193 6.38 -3.18 -0.31
CA ILE A 193 4.97 -3.14 0.16
C ILE A 193 4.08 -2.49 -0.90
N LEU A 194 4.46 -1.33 -1.44
CA LEU A 194 3.71 -0.62 -2.48
C LEU A 194 3.50 -1.49 -3.71
N SER A 195 4.53 -2.20 -4.19
CA SER A 195 4.45 -3.06 -5.36
C SER A 195 3.41 -4.16 -5.20
N PHE A 196 3.29 -4.73 -4.00
CA PHE A 196 2.25 -5.72 -3.71
C PHE A 196 0.84 -5.11 -3.74
N TYR A 197 0.64 -3.95 -3.09
CA TYR A 197 -0.64 -3.23 -3.12
C TYR A 197 -1.01 -2.76 -4.52
N ASN A 198 -0.02 -2.37 -5.32
CA ASN A 198 -0.19 -2.06 -6.74
C ASN A 198 -0.72 -3.27 -7.53
N GLY A 199 -0.18 -4.46 -7.27
CA GLY A 199 -0.68 -5.69 -7.87
C GLY A 199 -2.15 -5.96 -7.53
N ILE A 200 -2.59 -5.70 -6.31
CA ILE A 200 -4.01 -5.79 -5.93
C ILE A 200 -4.87 -4.78 -6.68
N ALA A 201 -4.38 -3.55 -6.84
CA ALA A 201 -5.03 -2.51 -7.65
C ALA A 201 -5.06 -2.87 -9.14
N ASN A 202 -4.04 -3.57 -9.64
CA ASN A 202 -3.85 -4.00 -11.02
C ASN A 202 -4.43 -5.40 -11.30
N ASN A 203 -5.58 -5.70 -10.74
CA ASN A 203 -6.31 -6.95 -10.96
C ASN A 203 -5.53 -8.25 -10.63
N GLY A 204 -4.58 -8.16 -9.71
CA GLY A 204 -3.74 -9.25 -9.27
C GLY A 204 -2.41 -9.39 -10.03
N GLU A 205 -2.19 -8.61 -11.07
CA GLU A 205 -0.93 -8.58 -11.82
C GLU A 205 0.08 -7.62 -11.15
N MET A 206 1.18 -8.15 -10.64
CA MET A 206 2.25 -7.38 -10.03
C MET A 206 3.27 -6.97 -11.09
N VAL A 207 3.43 -5.68 -11.29
CA VAL A 207 4.37 -5.09 -12.26
C VAL A 207 5.60 -4.52 -11.55
N LYS A 208 6.74 -4.58 -12.22
CA LYS A 208 8.01 -4.04 -11.71
C LYS A 208 7.96 -2.52 -11.67
N PRO A 209 8.24 -1.89 -10.53
CA PRO A 209 8.43 -0.44 -10.49
C PRO A 209 9.54 0.01 -11.43
N THR A 210 9.31 1.08 -12.18
CA THR A 210 10.29 1.64 -13.10
C THR A 210 10.42 3.15 -12.95
N PHE A 211 11.68 3.63 -12.99
CA PHE A 211 12.03 5.05 -12.95
C PHE A 211 12.33 5.59 -14.34
N LEU A 212 12.52 4.71 -15.32
CA LEU A 212 12.84 5.05 -16.70
C LEU A 212 11.63 4.87 -17.58
N GLU A 213 11.26 5.90 -18.33
CA GLU A 213 10.18 5.85 -19.30
C GLU A 213 10.71 5.60 -20.70
N SER A 214 11.73 6.34 -21.09
CA SER A 214 12.38 6.19 -22.39
C SER A 214 13.81 6.71 -22.36
N THR A 215 14.61 6.27 -23.33
CA THR A 215 15.96 6.81 -23.61
C THR A 215 16.10 7.13 -25.09
N SER A 216 16.94 8.13 -25.42
CA SER A 216 17.34 8.44 -26.78
C SER A 216 18.82 8.77 -26.83
N LYS A 217 19.46 8.55 -28.00
CA LYS A 217 20.82 9.07 -28.24
C LYS A 217 20.73 10.56 -28.51
N LEU A 218 21.71 11.33 -28.05
CA LEU A 218 21.82 12.75 -28.31
C LEU A 218 21.80 12.99 -29.85
N GLY A 219 20.90 13.88 -30.31
CA GLY A 219 20.70 14.19 -31.73
C GLY A 219 19.83 13.18 -32.50
N SER A 220 19.29 12.15 -31.86
CA SER A 220 18.34 11.20 -32.45
C SER A 220 16.89 11.59 -32.14
N THR A 221 16.00 11.41 -33.13
CA THR A 221 14.55 11.48 -32.94
C THR A 221 13.93 10.15 -32.51
N ASN A 222 14.73 9.07 -32.49
CA ASN A 222 14.27 7.75 -32.07
C ASN A 222 14.39 7.59 -30.56
N PHE A 223 13.29 7.20 -29.93
CA PHE A 223 13.21 6.88 -28.52
C PHE A 223 13.10 5.37 -28.33
N TYR A 224 13.84 4.83 -27.37
CA TYR A 224 13.63 3.48 -26.85
C TYR A 224 12.74 3.57 -25.62
N GLU A 225 11.52 3.04 -25.71
CA GLU A 225 10.58 3.00 -24.57
C GLU A 225 10.78 1.73 -23.77
N PHE A 226 10.85 1.87 -22.43
CA PHE A 226 10.87 0.74 -21.52
C PHE A 226 9.45 0.19 -21.37
N LYS A 227 9.28 -1.07 -21.75
CA LYS A 227 8.00 -1.78 -21.58
C LYS A 227 7.81 -2.20 -20.13
N LYS A 228 6.56 -2.32 -19.73
CA LYS A 228 6.24 -2.89 -18.41
C LYS A 228 6.78 -4.32 -18.31
N GLU A 229 7.35 -4.64 -17.16
CA GLU A 229 7.82 -5.97 -16.79
C GLU A 229 6.86 -6.54 -15.72
N ILE A 230 6.37 -7.77 -15.93
CA ILE A 230 5.47 -8.44 -15.00
C ILE A 230 6.32 -9.30 -14.07
N ILE A 231 6.25 -9.02 -12.76
CA ILE A 231 6.94 -9.79 -11.73
C ILE A 231 6.13 -11.04 -11.35
N ASN A 232 4.81 -10.86 -11.16
CA ASN A 232 3.89 -11.95 -10.86
C ASN A 232 2.58 -11.73 -11.63
N PRO A 233 2.20 -12.63 -12.53
CA PRO A 233 1.00 -12.46 -13.34
C PRO A 233 -0.30 -12.63 -12.55
N SER A 234 -0.26 -13.24 -11.36
CA SER A 234 -1.44 -13.42 -10.53
C SER A 234 -1.07 -13.70 -9.08
N ILE A 235 -1.21 -12.68 -8.23
CA ILE A 235 -0.96 -12.79 -6.78
C ILE A 235 -1.93 -13.77 -6.10
N CYS A 236 -3.19 -13.79 -6.55
CA CYS A 236 -4.25 -14.61 -5.98
C CYS A 236 -5.39 -14.85 -6.99
N SER A 237 -6.33 -15.72 -6.62
CA SER A 237 -7.54 -15.95 -7.41
C SER A 237 -8.41 -14.69 -7.52
N LYS A 238 -9.21 -14.59 -8.60
CA LYS A 238 -10.16 -13.46 -8.79
C LYS A 238 -11.17 -13.34 -7.64
N LYS A 239 -11.55 -14.47 -7.04
CA LYS A 239 -12.46 -14.49 -5.87
C LYS A 239 -11.81 -13.80 -4.68
N THR A 240 -10.61 -14.21 -4.30
CA THR A 240 -9.84 -13.60 -3.20
C THR A 240 -9.54 -12.13 -3.49
N LEU A 241 -9.15 -11.81 -4.71
CA LEU A 241 -8.89 -10.43 -5.13
C LEU A 241 -10.10 -9.52 -4.86
N SER A 242 -11.29 -9.90 -5.30
CA SER A 242 -12.52 -9.14 -5.06
C SER A 242 -12.82 -8.93 -3.57
N ILE A 243 -12.57 -9.97 -2.76
CA ILE A 243 -12.76 -9.90 -1.31
C ILE A 243 -11.80 -8.89 -0.69
N VAL A 244 -10.50 -8.97 -0.99
CA VAL A 244 -9.49 -8.09 -0.36
C VAL A 244 -9.59 -6.67 -0.87
N GLN A 245 -9.98 -6.42 -2.11
CA GLN A 245 -10.30 -5.08 -2.62
C GLN A 245 -11.44 -4.45 -1.82
N LYS A 246 -12.49 -5.24 -1.53
CA LYS A 246 -13.58 -4.79 -0.63
C LYS A 246 -13.08 -4.52 0.79
N MET A 247 -12.24 -5.39 1.34
CA MET A 247 -11.63 -5.19 2.67
C MET A 247 -10.85 -3.87 2.74
N LEU A 248 -10.02 -3.58 1.72
CA LEU A 248 -9.24 -2.33 1.63
C LEU A 248 -10.15 -1.09 1.49
N LEU A 249 -11.25 -1.20 0.76
CA LEU A 249 -12.24 -0.14 0.65
C LEU A 249 -12.93 0.11 2.00
N ASP A 250 -13.29 -0.94 2.73
CA ASP A 250 -13.99 -0.87 4.02
C ASP A 250 -13.13 -0.25 5.14
N VAL A 251 -11.80 -0.28 5.03
CA VAL A 251 -10.87 0.42 5.96
C VAL A 251 -11.15 1.92 6.00
N ILE A 252 -11.60 2.52 4.89
CA ILE A 252 -11.88 3.95 4.78
C ILE A 252 -13.39 4.24 4.80
N HIS A 253 -14.17 3.46 4.08
CA HIS A 253 -15.58 3.81 3.81
C HIS A 253 -16.57 3.23 4.81
N HIS A 254 -16.17 2.22 5.60
CA HIS A 254 -17.04 1.70 6.66
C HIS A 254 -16.96 2.57 7.93
N LYS A 255 -18.10 2.71 8.64
CA LYS A 255 -18.23 3.54 9.86
C LYS A 255 -17.21 3.22 10.96
N ASN A 256 -16.74 1.96 11.02
CA ASN A 256 -15.74 1.46 11.97
C ASN A 256 -14.35 1.28 11.36
N GLY A 257 -14.12 1.75 10.13
CA GLY A 257 -12.82 1.63 9.47
C GLY A 257 -11.72 2.40 10.19
N THR A 258 -10.50 1.84 10.23
CA THR A 258 -9.35 2.46 10.91
C THR A 258 -8.88 3.76 10.27
N ALA A 259 -9.21 3.98 9.00
CA ALA A 259 -8.88 5.21 8.25
C ALA A 259 -10.13 5.99 7.80
N LYS A 260 -11.26 5.88 8.50
CA LYS A 260 -12.50 6.61 8.15
C LYS A 260 -12.35 8.13 8.12
N ASN A 261 -11.37 8.66 8.86
CA ASN A 261 -11.04 10.09 8.91
C ASN A 261 -10.51 10.64 7.58
N ILE A 262 -10.01 9.79 6.70
CA ILE A 262 -9.56 10.20 5.36
C ILE A 262 -10.58 9.92 4.25
N LYS A 263 -11.80 9.53 4.59
CA LYS A 263 -12.86 9.43 3.60
C LYS A 263 -12.99 10.74 2.82
N SER A 264 -13.02 10.64 1.49
CA SER A 264 -13.16 11.78 0.60
C SER A 264 -14.53 11.76 -0.08
N GLU A 265 -15.11 12.95 -0.27
CA GLU A 265 -16.34 13.13 -1.05
C GLU A 265 -16.04 13.17 -2.57
N HIS A 266 -14.78 13.36 -2.95
CA HIS A 266 -14.39 13.58 -4.35
C HIS A 266 -13.81 12.33 -5.01
N ILE A 267 -13.24 11.41 -4.23
CA ILE A 267 -12.56 10.24 -4.75
C ILE A 267 -12.66 9.07 -3.77
N LYS A 268 -12.93 7.88 -4.29
CA LYS A 268 -12.86 6.67 -3.48
C LYS A 268 -11.41 6.23 -3.32
N ILE A 269 -11.03 5.97 -2.09
CA ILE A 269 -9.70 5.47 -1.72
C ILE A 269 -9.86 4.07 -1.13
N ALA A 270 -8.97 3.17 -1.49
CA ALA A 270 -8.82 1.86 -0.86
C ALA A 270 -7.40 1.72 -0.33
N GLY A 271 -7.23 1.19 0.88
CA GLY A 271 -5.90 1.08 1.48
C GLY A 271 -5.91 0.54 2.90
N LYS A 272 -4.73 0.55 3.52
CA LYS A 272 -4.50 0.02 4.86
C LYS A 272 -3.57 0.91 5.66
N THR A 273 -3.90 1.13 6.92
CA THR A 273 -3.03 1.77 7.92
C THR A 273 -2.01 0.78 8.45
N GLY A 274 -0.81 1.25 8.71
CA GLY A 274 0.19 0.57 9.51
C GLY A 274 0.63 1.45 10.68
N THR A 275 0.89 0.81 11.80
CA THR A 275 1.55 1.41 12.96
C THR A 275 2.39 0.30 13.55
N ALA A 276 3.67 0.27 13.22
CA ALA A 276 4.62 -0.68 13.77
C ALA A 276 5.37 -0.04 14.91
N GLN A 277 5.52 -0.79 16.02
CA GLN A 277 6.34 -0.37 17.14
C GLN A 277 7.78 -0.80 16.87
N ILE A 278 8.74 0.09 17.09
CA ILE A 278 10.17 -0.19 17.03
C ILE A 278 10.81 0.09 18.40
N GLY A 279 11.99 -0.53 18.65
CA GLY A 279 12.65 -0.39 19.94
C GLY A 279 11.97 -1.16 21.09
N TYR A 280 11.15 -2.17 20.77
CA TYR A 280 10.55 -3.02 21.78
C TYR A 280 11.65 -3.82 22.52
N GLY A 281 11.59 -3.77 23.87
CA GLY A 281 12.66 -4.32 24.72
C GLY A 281 13.73 -3.30 25.12
N THR A 282 13.60 -2.05 24.68
CA THR A 282 14.40 -0.91 25.13
C THR A 282 13.54 0.13 25.86
N ASP A 283 14.18 1.10 26.51
CA ASP A 283 13.48 2.22 27.16
C ASP A 283 12.93 3.23 26.15
N GLU A 284 13.38 3.17 24.90
CA GLU A 284 12.99 4.10 23.81
C GLU A 284 12.10 3.40 22.79
N ILE A 285 10.80 3.33 23.07
CA ILE A 285 9.79 2.86 22.14
C ILE A 285 9.46 3.98 21.15
N ASN A 286 9.59 3.69 19.86
CA ASN A 286 9.18 4.54 18.75
C ASN A 286 8.20 3.81 17.82
N TYR A 287 7.70 4.52 16.82
CA TYR A 287 6.69 3.99 15.90
C TYR A 287 7.03 4.30 14.44
N ILE A 288 6.64 3.41 13.56
CA ILE A 288 6.57 3.65 12.12
C ILE A 288 5.10 3.78 11.74
N SER A 289 4.72 4.97 11.32
CA SER A 289 3.37 5.29 10.90
C SER A 289 3.27 5.20 9.39
N SER A 290 2.38 4.35 8.86
CA SER A 290 2.27 4.15 7.42
C SER A 290 0.82 4.11 6.93
N PHE A 291 0.64 4.45 5.67
CA PHE A 291 -0.58 4.20 4.91
C PHE A 291 -0.21 3.84 3.47
N VAL A 292 -0.77 2.74 2.99
CA VAL A 292 -0.57 2.27 1.61
C VAL A 292 -1.92 1.93 0.99
N GLY A 293 -2.08 2.24 -0.29
CA GLY A 293 -3.33 2.00 -0.99
C GLY A 293 -3.32 2.50 -2.42
N TYR A 294 -4.51 2.67 -2.98
CA TYR A 294 -4.69 3.09 -4.38
C TYR A 294 -5.93 3.95 -4.57
N PHE A 295 -5.93 4.69 -5.65
CA PHE A 295 -7.03 5.56 -6.04
C PHE A 295 -7.08 5.80 -7.57
N PRO A 296 -8.30 6.07 -8.14
CA PRO A 296 -9.62 5.81 -7.59
C PRO A 296 -9.80 4.33 -7.25
N ALA A 297 -10.60 3.98 -6.22
CA ALA A 297 -10.72 2.58 -5.80
C ALA A 297 -11.53 1.71 -6.79
N ASP A 298 -12.42 2.31 -7.55
CA ASP A 298 -13.29 1.66 -8.55
C ASP A 298 -12.59 1.48 -9.91
N GLN A 299 -11.67 2.37 -10.26
CA GLN A 299 -10.83 2.30 -11.46
C GLN A 299 -9.40 2.71 -11.10
N PRO A 300 -8.63 1.83 -10.48
CA PRO A 300 -7.33 2.18 -9.93
C PRO A 300 -6.37 2.69 -11.00
N LYS A 301 -5.85 3.91 -10.79
CA LYS A 301 -4.88 4.56 -11.68
C LYS A 301 -3.53 4.75 -11.02
N TYR A 302 -3.55 5.07 -9.75
CA TYR A 302 -2.35 5.28 -8.95
C TYR A 302 -2.41 4.48 -7.66
N SER A 303 -1.30 3.91 -7.27
CA SER A 303 -1.02 3.42 -5.94
C SER A 303 -0.04 4.34 -5.24
N CYS A 304 -0.14 4.45 -3.93
CA CYS A 304 0.74 5.31 -3.15
C CYS A 304 1.03 4.68 -1.78
N ILE A 305 2.24 4.91 -1.28
CA ILE A 305 2.61 4.62 0.09
C ILE A 305 3.16 5.89 0.74
N VAL A 306 2.83 6.09 1.99
CA VAL A 306 3.39 7.13 2.86
C VAL A 306 3.88 6.45 4.12
N VAL A 307 5.13 6.69 4.49
CA VAL A 307 5.75 6.18 5.72
C VAL A 307 6.40 7.34 6.46
N VAL A 308 6.13 7.46 7.74
CA VAL A 308 6.72 8.45 8.65
C VAL A 308 7.31 7.69 9.82
N ASN A 309 8.61 7.77 9.97
CA ASN A 309 9.37 7.05 10.98
C ASN A 309 9.61 7.92 12.21
N SER A 310 9.44 7.34 13.39
CA SER A 310 9.66 7.98 14.69
C SER A 310 8.99 9.36 14.80
N PRO A 311 7.67 9.49 14.51
CA PRO A 311 6.97 10.73 14.76
C PRO A 311 6.95 11.03 16.27
N ASN A 312 6.93 12.30 16.63
CA ASN A 312 6.81 12.73 18.03
C ASN A 312 5.50 12.17 18.64
N LYS A 313 5.65 11.29 19.62
CA LYS A 313 4.54 10.56 20.25
C LYS A 313 3.53 11.46 20.96
N ASP A 314 3.98 12.61 21.44
CA ASP A 314 3.11 13.58 22.12
C ASP A 314 2.18 14.29 21.16
N ILE A 315 2.54 14.35 19.86
CA ILE A 315 1.70 14.88 18.78
C ILE A 315 0.81 13.79 18.21
N GLY A 316 1.37 12.57 18.01
CA GLY A 316 0.65 11.41 17.52
C GLY A 316 1.53 10.45 16.72
N TYR A 317 1.10 9.18 16.66
CA TYR A 317 1.88 8.10 16.02
C TYR A 317 1.05 7.07 15.26
N TYR A 318 -0.27 7.18 15.24
CA TYR A 318 -1.08 6.25 14.45
C TYR A 318 -1.00 6.56 12.96
N GLY A 319 -0.86 5.52 12.14
CA GLY A 319 -0.84 5.68 10.68
C GLY A 319 -2.08 6.37 10.12
N SER A 320 -3.24 6.24 10.79
CA SER A 320 -4.47 6.97 10.46
C SER A 320 -4.35 8.48 10.59
N ASP A 321 -3.51 8.96 11.50
CA ASP A 321 -3.40 10.39 11.84
C ASP A 321 -2.15 11.02 11.22
N VAL A 322 -1.09 10.23 11.07
CA VAL A 322 0.21 10.70 10.60
C VAL A 322 0.36 10.52 9.08
N ALA A 323 0.17 9.31 8.55
CA ALA A 323 0.43 8.99 7.15
C ALA A 323 -0.81 9.10 6.24
N ALA A 324 -1.95 8.64 6.70
CA ALA A 324 -3.17 8.60 5.89
C ALA A 324 -3.66 9.99 5.42
N PRO A 325 -3.56 11.10 6.20
CA PRO A 325 -3.93 12.42 5.72
C PRO A 325 -3.07 12.91 4.54
N VAL A 326 -1.77 12.58 4.52
CA VAL A 326 -0.88 12.89 3.38
C VAL A 326 -1.37 12.16 2.14
N PHE A 327 -1.64 10.85 2.26
CA PHE A 327 -2.19 10.05 1.16
C PHE A 327 -3.47 10.66 0.60
N LYS A 328 -4.44 11.03 1.46
CA LYS A 328 -5.70 11.68 1.03
C LYS A 328 -5.44 12.94 0.22
N ARG A 329 -4.59 13.85 0.74
CA ARG A 329 -4.26 15.12 0.07
C ARG A 329 -3.62 14.88 -1.30
N ILE A 330 -2.70 13.91 -1.39
CA ILE A 330 -2.09 13.47 -2.66
C ILE A 330 -3.18 12.98 -3.61
N ALA A 331 -4.04 12.05 -3.17
CA ALA A 331 -5.08 11.44 -4.00
C ALA A 331 -6.06 12.50 -4.55
N GLU A 332 -6.57 13.38 -3.70
CA GLU A 332 -7.49 14.45 -4.09
C GLU A 332 -6.83 15.43 -5.08
N LYS A 333 -5.58 15.87 -4.78
CA LYS A 333 -4.88 16.83 -5.63
C LYS A 333 -4.48 16.25 -6.98
N ILE A 334 -3.97 15.02 -7.00
CA ILE A 334 -3.60 14.32 -8.24
C ILE A 334 -4.85 14.09 -9.10
N SER A 335 -5.94 13.60 -8.51
CA SER A 335 -7.18 13.33 -9.26
C SER A 335 -7.81 14.61 -9.83
N SER A 336 -7.73 15.73 -9.11
CA SER A 336 -8.25 17.02 -9.61
C SER A 336 -7.40 17.61 -10.73
N ARG A 337 -6.06 17.45 -10.67
CA ARG A 337 -5.14 18.01 -11.68
C ARG A 337 -4.93 17.11 -12.89
N PHE A 338 -5.08 15.80 -12.71
CA PHE A 338 -4.86 14.78 -13.74
C PHE A 338 -6.09 13.87 -13.82
N PRO A 339 -7.27 14.42 -14.18
CA PRO A 339 -8.50 13.65 -14.24
C PRO A 339 -8.34 12.50 -15.22
N THR A 340 -8.90 11.36 -14.88
CA THR A 340 -9.00 10.23 -15.80
C THR A 340 -10.09 10.58 -16.81
N ILE A 341 -9.71 10.86 -18.04
CA ILE A 341 -10.66 10.93 -19.14
C ILE A 341 -11.03 9.48 -19.45
N GLU A 342 -12.27 9.09 -19.16
CA GLU A 342 -12.76 7.76 -19.54
C GLU A 342 -12.56 7.57 -21.04
N LYS A 343 -11.89 6.50 -21.47
CA LYS A 343 -11.70 6.18 -22.90
C LYS A 343 -13.04 6.23 -23.64
N HIS A 344 -14.10 5.79 -23.01
CA HIS A 344 -15.45 5.82 -23.57
C HIS A 344 -15.97 7.24 -23.82
N ASN A 345 -15.68 8.19 -22.94
CA ASN A 345 -16.00 9.61 -23.15
C ASN A 345 -15.15 10.23 -24.25
N TYR A 346 -13.89 9.82 -24.37
CA TYR A 346 -13.00 10.34 -25.41
C TYR A 346 -13.44 9.88 -26.80
N GLU A 347 -13.80 8.61 -26.95
CA GLU A 347 -14.34 8.06 -28.21
C GLU A 347 -15.69 8.72 -28.58
N GLN A 348 -16.59 8.91 -27.63
CA GLN A 348 -17.86 9.62 -27.86
C GLN A 348 -17.66 11.10 -28.20
N ILE A 349 -16.68 11.77 -27.59
CA ILE A 349 -16.33 13.17 -27.92
C ILE A 349 -15.73 13.25 -29.31
N ILE A 350 -14.81 12.35 -29.67
CA ILE A 350 -14.24 12.29 -31.03
C ILE A 350 -15.33 11.98 -32.06
N GLU A 351 -16.25 11.09 -31.77
CA GLU A 351 -17.35 10.75 -32.67
C GLU A 351 -18.32 11.92 -32.84
N LYS A 352 -18.66 12.63 -31.78
CA LYS A 352 -19.45 13.89 -31.83
C LYS A 352 -18.73 14.97 -32.64
N ILE A 353 -17.42 15.15 -32.50
CA ILE A 353 -16.63 16.10 -33.26
C ILE A 353 -16.61 15.70 -34.74
N LYS A 354 -16.43 14.42 -35.09
CA LYS A 354 -16.47 13.92 -36.46
C LYS A 354 -17.84 14.09 -37.10
N ILE A 355 -18.92 13.89 -36.36
CA ILE A 355 -20.31 14.10 -36.82
C ILE A 355 -20.55 15.59 -37.09
N SER A 356 -20.15 16.48 -36.18
CA SER A 356 -20.30 17.93 -36.34
C SER A 356 -19.49 18.47 -37.52
N GLN A 357 -18.29 17.94 -37.76
CA GLN A 357 -17.47 18.30 -38.91
C GLN A 357 -18.07 17.79 -40.23
N LYS A 358 -18.73 16.62 -40.24
CA LYS A 358 -19.47 16.13 -41.42
C LYS A 358 -20.70 16.96 -41.71
N GLN A 359 -21.45 17.37 -40.68
CA GLN A 359 -22.63 18.22 -40.85
C GLN A 359 -22.29 19.62 -41.36
N ASN A 360 -21.16 20.20 -40.91
CA ASN A 360 -20.69 21.49 -41.39
C ASN A 360 -20.17 21.44 -42.85
N LYS A 361 -19.71 20.27 -43.33
CA LYS A 361 -19.31 20.05 -44.74
C LYS A 361 -20.48 19.73 -45.64
N SER A 362 -21.63 19.31 -45.11
CA SER A 362 -22.84 18.98 -45.87
C SER A 362 -23.86 20.11 -45.96
N ASN A 363 -23.60 21.29 -45.42
CA ASN A 363 -24.49 22.45 -45.47
C ASN A 363 -24.02 23.41 -46.61
N PRO A 364 -24.66 23.38 -47.79
CA PRO A 364 -24.17 24.14 -48.98
C PRO A 364 -24.69 25.60 -49.01
N LYS A 365 -24.97 26.20 -47.87
CA LYS A 365 -25.37 27.60 -47.79
C LYS A 365 -24.26 28.46 -47.21
N ASN A 366 -23.24 28.72 -48.02
CA ASN A 366 -22.43 29.96 -48.07
C ASN A 366 -21.55 29.97 -49.32
N LYS A 367 -22.18 29.96 -50.49
CA LYS A 367 -21.62 30.64 -51.67
C LYS A 367 -22.17 32.04 -51.61
N LEU A 368 -21.37 32.95 -51.15
CA LEU A 368 -21.57 34.38 -51.27
C LEU A 368 -21.61 34.72 -52.73
N ASP A 369 -22.74 35.31 -53.14
CA ASP A 369 -22.83 36.18 -54.30
C ASP A 369 -21.97 37.43 -54.03
N SER A 370 -21.09 37.69 -54.94
CA SER A 370 -20.62 38.95 -55.52
C SER A 370 -19.20 38.81 -56.01
#